data_387d209f837f63e5c7836f89fcec7c64
#
_entry.id   387d209f837f63e5c7836f89fcec7c64
#
_cell.length_a   1.000
_cell.length_b   1.000
_cell.length_c   1.000
_cell.angle_alpha   90.00
_cell.angle_beta   90.00
_cell.angle_gamma   90.00
#
_symmetry.space_group_name_H-M   'P 1'
#
loop_
_entity.id
_entity.type
_entity.pdbx_description
1 polymer ?
#
loop_
_entity_poly.entity_id
_entity_poly.type
_entity_poly.pdbx_seq_one_letter_code
_entity_poly.pdbx_strand_id
1 'polypeptide(L)'
;FKALGPQFVERTRTEPGCMHYAFSFNGTTAHCREGYANAEAVLAHLQNVGELLGQALQIAKIVRLEVHAPASEIEKLRAPMASLSPQFFALEPGIRRASEA
;
A
#
# COMPACT_ATOMS: atom_id res chain seq x y z
N PHE A 1 -14.22 1.56 -10.11
CA PHE A 1 -13.25 1.24 -9.05
C PHE A 1 -13.89 0.87 -7.72
N LYS A 2 -15.00 1.50 -7.37
CA LYS A 2 -15.64 1.23 -6.07
C LYS A 2 -16.04 -0.24 -5.90
N ALA A 3 -16.33 -0.93 -6.99
CA ALA A 3 -16.66 -2.35 -6.94
C ALA A 3 -15.45 -3.21 -6.59
N LEU A 4 -14.24 -2.76 -6.92
CA LEU A 4 -13.00 -3.48 -6.61
C LEU A 4 -12.52 -3.26 -5.18
N GLY A 5 -12.85 -2.10 -4.58
CA GLY A 5 -12.38 -1.75 -3.24
C GLY A 5 -12.65 -2.84 -2.20
N PRO A 6 -13.90 -3.30 -2.06
CA PRO A 6 -14.20 -4.37 -1.10
C PRO A 6 -13.42 -5.65 -1.36
N GLN A 7 -13.13 -5.97 -2.62
CA GLN A 7 -12.34 -7.15 -2.96
C GLN A 7 -10.90 -7.01 -2.50
N PHE A 8 -10.31 -5.81 -2.66
CA PHE A 8 -8.98 -5.53 -2.13
C PHE A 8 -8.95 -5.69 -0.62
N VAL A 9 -9.96 -5.15 0.07
CA VAL A 9 -10.02 -5.22 1.54
C VAL A 9 -10.11 -6.67 2.00
N GLU A 10 -10.97 -7.47 1.39
CA GLU A 10 -11.13 -8.85 1.80
C GLU A 10 -9.89 -9.69 1.51
N ARG A 11 -9.24 -9.47 0.38
CA ARG A 11 -8.01 -10.16 0.05
C ARG A 11 -6.90 -9.78 1.05
N THR A 12 -6.83 -8.49 1.40
CA THR A 12 -5.81 -7.97 2.32
C THR A 12 -6.03 -8.46 3.76
N ARG A 13 -7.28 -8.72 4.14
CA ARG A 13 -7.63 -9.18 5.48
C ARG A 13 -6.88 -10.45 5.87
N THR A 14 -6.46 -11.26 4.91
CA THR A 14 -5.73 -12.51 5.17
C THR A 14 -4.25 -12.28 5.47
N GLU A 15 -3.74 -11.06 5.37
CA GLU A 15 -2.32 -10.76 5.50
C GLU A 15 -1.98 -10.38 6.94
N PRO A 16 -1.22 -11.21 7.66
CA PRO A 16 -0.90 -10.89 9.06
C PRO A 16 0.02 -9.67 9.22
N GLY A 17 0.78 -9.33 8.19
CA GLY A 17 1.69 -8.19 8.24
C GLY A 17 1.07 -6.85 7.87
N CYS A 18 -0.19 -6.82 7.47
CA CYS A 18 -0.89 -5.59 7.17
C CYS A 18 -1.48 -5.00 8.44
N MET A 19 -1.07 -3.79 8.80
CA MET A 19 -1.49 -3.14 10.04
C MET A 19 -2.78 -2.35 9.86
N HIS A 20 -2.97 -1.73 8.72
CA HIS A 20 -4.22 -1.04 8.35
C HIS A 20 -4.31 -0.93 6.84
N TYR A 21 -5.54 -0.83 6.34
CA TYR A 21 -5.78 -0.79 4.90
C TYR A 21 -7.18 -0.23 4.68
N ALA A 22 -7.29 0.92 4.03
CA ALA A 22 -8.61 1.55 3.84
C ALA A 22 -8.60 2.46 2.63
N PHE A 23 -9.73 2.49 1.94
CA PHE A 23 -9.96 3.40 0.83
C PHE A 23 -10.79 4.60 1.28
N SER A 24 -10.54 5.74 0.64
CA SER A 24 -11.40 6.90 0.71
C SER A 24 -11.54 7.48 -0.68
N PHE A 25 -12.58 8.27 -0.89
CA PHE A 25 -12.89 8.78 -2.22
C PHE A 25 -13.16 10.27 -2.18
N ASN A 26 -12.68 10.96 -3.21
CA ASN A 26 -12.99 12.36 -3.43
C ASN A 26 -13.32 12.49 -4.92
N GLY A 27 -14.62 12.52 -5.24
CA GLY A 27 -15.07 12.52 -6.64
C GLY A 27 -14.58 11.28 -7.36
N THR A 28 -13.81 11.45 -8.41
CA THR A 28 -13.25 10.36 -9.21
C THR A 28 -11.88 9.90 -8.73
N THR A 29 -11.38 10.46 -7.61
CA THR A 29 -10.09 10.10 -7.06
C THR A 29 -10.29 9.11 -5.91
N ALA A 30 -9.63 7.96 -5.99
CA ALA A 30 -9.58 6.98 -4.90
C ALA A 30 -8.24 7.13 -4.18
N HIS A 31 -8.27 7.08 -2.85
CA HIS A 31 -7.06 7.10 -2.03
C HIS A 31 -7.03 5.84 -1.16
N CYS A 32 -5.90 5.17 -1.12
CA CYS A 32 -5.70 4.02 -0.27
C CYS A 32 -4.63 4.33 0.76
N ARG A 33 -4.97 4.17 2.05
CA ARG A 33 -4.02 4.27 3.15
C ARG A 33 -3.69 2.88 3.61
N GLU A 34 -2.40 2.58 3.69
CA GLU A 34 -1.92 1.23 4.00
C GLU A 34 -0.75 1.30 4.95
N GLY A 35 -0.70 0.38 5.89
CA GLY A 35 0.44 0.25 6.80
C GLY A 35 0.84 -1.20 6.94
N TYR A 36 2.15 -1.45 6.97
CA TYR A 36 2.71 -2.80 7.01
C TYR A 36 3.79 -2.89 8.06
N ALA A 37 3.99 -4.11 8.57
CA ALA A 37 4.99 -4.35 9.61
C ALA A 37 6.42 -4.16 9.10
N ASN A 38 6.68 -4.48 7.84
CA ASN A 38 8.02 -4.41 7.24
C ASN A 38 7.92 -4.49 5.72
N ALA A 39 9.07 -4.43 5.03
CA ALA A 39 9.11 -4.51 3.58
C ALA A 39 8.57 -5.83 3.05
N GLU A 40 8.88 -6.93 3.73
CA GLU A 40 8.40 -8.25 3.32
C GLU A 40 6.88 -8.31 3.32
N ALA A 41 6.24 -7.65 4.27
CA ALA A 41 4.77 -7.58 4.33
C ALA A 41 4.19 -6.79 3.15
N VAL A 42 4.85 -5.72 2.73
CA VAL A 42 4.46 -4.96 1.53
C VAL A 42 4.53 -5.84 0.29
N LEU A 43 5.64 -6.57 0.13
CA LEU A 43 5.83 -7.43 -1.04
C LEU A 43 4.82 -8.58 -1.06
N ALA A 44 4.50 -9.14 0.10
CA ALA A 44 3.46 -10.16 0.21
C ALA A 44 2.10 -9.60 -0.20
N HIS A 45 1.80 -8.35 0.19
CA HIS A 45 0.57 -7.69 -0.20
C HIS A 45 0.49 -7.54 -1.73
N LEU A 46 1.53 -7.01 -2.34
CA LEU A 46 1.54 -6.79 -3.78
C LEU A 46 1.33 -8.10 -4.55
N GLN A 47 1.89 -9.19 -4.06
CA GLN A 47 1.68 -10.50 -4.66
C GLN A 47 0.24 -10.97 -4.46
N ASN A 48 -0.30 -10.79 -3.26
CA ASN A 48 -1.65 -11.22 -2.90
C ASN A 48 -2.72 -10.50 -3.72
N VAL A 49 -2.56 -9.19 -3.96
CA VAL A 49 -3.56 -8.41 -4.70
C VAL A 49 -3.16 -8.15 -6.15
N GLY A 50 -2.09 -8.76 -6.64
CA GLY A 50 -1.56 -8.46 -7.98
C GLY A 50 -2.58 -8.55 -9.09
N GLU A 51 -3.44 -9.58 -9.06
CA GLU A 51 -4.48 -9.75 -10.07
C GLU A 51 -5.53 -8.63 -10.00
N LEU A 52 -5.96 -8.28 -8.79
CA LEU A 52 -6.91 -7.19 -8.59
C LEU A 52 -6.29 -5.85 -9.00
N LEU A 53 -5.02 -5.65 -8.70
CA LEU A 53 -4.32 -4.44 -9.09
C LEU A 53 -4.27 -4.32 -10.61
N GLY A 54 -4.00 -5.42 -11.31
CA GLY A 54 -4.03 -5.44 -12.76
C GLY A 54 -5.38 -5.02 -13.32
N GLN A 55 -6.47 -5.50 -12.73
CA GLN A 55 -7.81 -5.11 -13.12
C GLN A 55 -8.06 -3.62 -12.87
N ALA A 56 -7.63 -3.13 -11.70
CA ALA A 56 -7.81 -1.73 -11.34
C ALA A 56 -7.08 -0.81 -12.30
N LEU A 57 -5.89 -1.18 -12.74
CA LEU A 57 -5.09 -0.36 -13.64
C LEU A 57 -5.62 -0.32 -15.07
N GLN A 58 -6.61 -1.16 -15.40
CA GLN A 58 -7.29 -1.08 -16.69
C GLN A 58 -8.34 0.04 -16.70
N ILE A 59 -8.84 0.46 -15.53
CA ILE A 59 -9.90 1.45 -15.42
C ILE A 59 -9.48 2.71 -14.67
N ALA A 60 -8.25 2.73 -14.15
CA ALA A 60 -7.71 3.85 -13.40
C ALA A 60 -6.21 3.88 -13.57
N LYS A 61 -5.60 5.03 -13.26
CA LYS A 61 -4.15 5.15 -13.27
C LYS A 61 -3.67 5.59 -11.90
N ILE A 62 -2.45 5.19 -11.55
CA ILE A 62 -1.82 5.66 -10.33
C ILE A 62 -1.34 7.10 -10.58
N VAL A 63 -1.91 8.04 -9.81
CA VAL A 63 -1.51 9.44 -9.89
C VAL A 63 -0.32 9.70 -8.99
N ARG A 64 -0.29 9.05 -7.81
CA ARG A 64 0.79 9.19 -6.85
C ARG A 64 0.87 7.92 -6.02
N LEU A 65 2.10 7.45 -5.82
CA LEU A 65 2.38 6.35 -4.89
C LEU A 65 3.55 6.78 -4.02
N GLU A 66 3.33 6.81 -2.72
CA GLU A 66 4.36 7.17 -1.74
C GLU A 66 4.60 6.01 -0.80
N VAL A 67 5.87 5.79 -0.48
CA VAL A 67 6.28 4.80 0.50
C VAL A 67 7.10 5.51 1.57
N HIS A 68 6.62 5.50 2.80
CA HIS A 68 7.28 6.09 3.96
C HIS A 68 7.78 4.96 4.84
N ALA A 69 9.08 4.84 5.04
CA ALA A 69 9.64 3.73 5.78
C ALA A 69 11.06 4.06 6.25
N PRO A 70 11.60 3.28 7.21
CA PRO A 70 13.02 3.39 7.52
C PRO A 70 13.86 3.13 6.28
N ALA A 71 15.01 3.80 6.19
CA ALA A 71 15.87 3.68 5.01
C ALA A 71 16.23 2.24 4.67
N SER A 72 16.44 1.39 5.68
CA SER A 72 16.79 -0.02 5.46
C SER A 72 15.67 -0.80 4.79
N GLU A 73 14.41 -0.46 5.11
CA GLU A 73 13.26 -1.13 4.48
C GLU A 73 13.04 -0.61 3.07
N ILE A 74 13.29 0.69 2.83
CA ILE A 74 13.19 1.27 1.50
C ILE A 74 14.12 0.56 0.53
N GLU A 75 15.36 0.26 0.96
CA GLU A 75 16.31 -0.41 0.08
C GLU A 75 15.83 -1.78 -0.39
N LYS A 76 15.04 -2.47 0.43
CA LYS A 76 14.44 -3.75 0.05
C LYS A 76 13.32 -3.59 -0.97
N LEU A 77 12.71 -2.41 -1.04
CA LEU A 77 11.53 -2.17 -1.89
C LEU A 77 11.86 -1.54 -3.24
N ARG A 78 13.02 -0.92 -3.39
CA ARG A 78 13.33 -0.17 -4.61
C ARG A 78 13.21 -1.00 -5.87
N ALA A 79 13.87 -2.14 -5.93
CA ALA A 79 13.85 -2.98 -7.13
C ALA A 79 12.50 -3.66 -7.33
N PRO A 80 11.90 -4.31 -6.31
CA PRO A 80 10.60 -4.97 -6.52
C PRO A 80 9.47 -4.03 -6.90
N MET A 81 9.51 -2.75 -6.49
CA MET A 81 8.45 -1.79 -6.77
C MET A 81 8.76 -0.85 -7.93
N ALA A 82 9.88 -1.04 -8.62
CA ALA A 82 10.32 -0.10 -9.64
C ALA A 82 9.26 0.15 -10.73
N SER A 83 8.52 -0.88 -11.12
CA SER A 83 7.50 -0.75 -12.17
C SER A 83 6.34 0.15 -11.78
N LEU A 84 6.14 0.40 -10.49
CA LEU A 84 5.07 1.27 -10.00
C LEU A 84 5.53 2.71 -9.81
N SER A 85 6.81 2.98 -9.96
CA SER A 85 7.40 4.32 -9.86
C SER A 85 7.06 5.03 -8.55
N PRO A 86 7.28 4.41 -7.39
CA PRO A 86 6.94 5.06 -6.13
C PRO A 86 7.93 6.16 -5.77
N GLN A 87 7.44 7.11 -4.97
CA GLN A 87 8.30 8.09 -4.32
C GLN A 87 8.61 7.56 -2.91
N PHE A 88 9.90 7.45 -2.58
CA PHE A 88 10.31 6.91 -1.28
C PHE A 88 10.70 8.05 -0.34
N PHE A 89 10.19 7.98 0.88
CA PHE A 89 10.46 8.95 1.94
C PHE A 89 11.02 8.21 3.14
N ALA A 90 12.27 8.49 3.49
CA ALA A 90 12.91 7.89 4.66
C ALA A 90 12.38 8.54 5.93
N LEU A 91 11.92 7.74 6.88
CA LEU A 91 11.35 8.24 8.12
C LEU A 91 12.43 8.83 9.01
N GLU A 92 12.11 9.97 9.62
CA GLU A 92 12.88 10.61 10.66
C GLU A 92 12.20 10.41 12.01
N PRO A 93 12.87 10.65 13.13
CA PRO A 93 12.26 10.46 14.44
C PRO A 93 10.96 11.25 14.59
N GLY A 94 9.97 10.59 15.18
CA GLY A 94 8.64 11.16 15.40
C GLY A 94 8.03 10.51 16.63
N ILE A 95 6.74 10.69 16.82
CA ILE A 95 6.03 10.03 17.91
C ILE A 95 4.96 9.08 17.35
N ARG A 96 4.67 8.06 18.14
CA ARG A 96 3.65 7.09 17.82
C ARG A 96 2.98 6.65 19.11
N ARG A 97 1.65 6.67 19.12
CA ARG A 97 0.89 6.28 20.32
C ARG A 97 0.39 4.86 20.17
N ALA A 98 0.76 4.03 21.13
CA ALA A 98 0.40 2.60 21.10
C ALA A 98 -1.11 2.38 21.18
N SER A 99 -1.82 3.28 21.85
CA SER A 99 -3.27 3.16 22.03
C SER A 99 -4.07 3.39 20.75
N GLU A 100 -3.43 3.70 19.67
CA GLU A 100 -4.06 3.92 18.38
C GLU A 100 -4.52 2.65 17.70
N ALA A 101 -4.22 1.53 18.28
CA ALA A 101 -4.51 0.25 17.67
C ALA A 101 -5.98 0.11 17.25
#